data_a3d61d783038a721878116d8da73916d
#
_entry.id   a3d61d783038a721878116d8da73916d
#
_cell.length_a   1.000
_cell.length_b   1.000
_cell.length_c   1.000
_cell.angle_alpha   90.00
_cell.angle_beta   90.00
_cell.angle_gamma   90.00
#
_symmetry.space_group_name_H-M   'P 1'
#
loop_
_entity.id
_entity.type
_entity.pdbx_description
1 polymer ?
#
loop_
_entity_poly.entity_id
_entity_poly.type
_entity_poly.pdbx_seq_one_letter_code
_entity_poly.pdbx_strand_id
1 'polypeptide(L)'
;EISACLVGSEMCIRDSMYAIGCHGLKERAIERICRLKNIDPKKNNLSIICYDLSKVSEYAKVDNSTFKLMKRNLPGAFTFILNGTTRLPKIFRNRKEVGIRMPDNSIIQEIARLLDAPIMTTTLPHEDNEDIEYCTDPELIDEKFGDIVDLVIDGGIGGTEGSTVVDCTNGEPEIIRQGLGWLDEG
;
A
#
# COMPACT_ATOMS: atom_id res chain seq x y z
N GLU A 1 6.32 19.79 -3.38
CA GLU A 1 5.65 18.71 -2.64
C GLU A 1 5.25 17.62 -3.64
N ILE A 2 5.82 16.44 -3.52
CA ILE A 2 5.42 15.27 -4.33
C ILE A 2 4.01 14.89 -3.91
N SER A 3 3.04 15.07 -4.78
CA SER A 3 1.64 14.78 -4.47
C SER A 3 1.17 13.42 -4.99
N ALA A 4 1.88 12.83 -5.93
CA ALA A 4 1.71 11.45 -6.37
C ALA A 4 3.03 10.91 -6.91
N CYS A 5 3.37 9.67 -6.58
CA CYS A 5 4.52 8.98 -7.15
C CYS A 5 4.17 7.53 -7.47
N LEU A 6 4.84 7.00 -8.47
CA LEU A 6 4.84 5.58 -8.78
C LEU A 6 6.10 4.96 -8.20
N VAL A 7 5.95 3.87 -7.48
CA VAL A 7 7.07 3.18 -6.86
C VAL A 7 7.03 1.72 -7.28
N GLY A 8 8.08 1.30 -7.98
CA GLY A 8 8.33 -0.10 -8.25
C GLY A 8 9.15 -0.76 -7.13
N SER A 9 9.10 -2.06 -7.06
CA SER A 9 9.86 -2.81 -6.07
C SER A 9 11.13 -3.37 -6.66
N GLU A 10 12.26 -2.96 -6.12
CA GLU A 10 13.52 -3.65 -6.35
C GLU A 10 13.79 -4.71 -5.29
N MET A 11 14.39 -5.79 -5.74
CA MET A 11 15.02 -6.85 -4.95
C MET A 11 14.14 -7.86 -4.22
N CYS A 12 12.97 -8.18 -4.70
CA CYS A 12 12.58 -9.57 -4.64
C CYS A 12 11.85 -9.91 -5.92
N ILE A 13 12.45 -10.73 -6.71
CA ILE A 13 12.10 -11.15 -8.09
C ILE A 13 10.65 -11.66 -8.25
N ARG A 14 9.79 -11.53 -7.20
CA ARG A 14 8.45 -12.13 -7.20
C ARG A 14 7.36 -11.34 -6.46
N ASP A 15 7.63 -10.24 -5.76
CA ASP A 15 6.74 -9.89 -4.64
C ASP A 15 6.05 -8.54 -4.67
N SER A 16 6.08 -7.75 -5.74
CA SER A 16 5.24 -6.55 -5.72
C SER A 16 4.92 -5.98 -7.10
N MET A 17 3.63 -5.76 -7.26
CA MET A 17 3.09 -4.94 -8.34
C MET A 17 3.50 -3.48 -8.14
N TYR A 18 3.67 -2.76 -9.24
CA TYR A 18 3.77 -1.31 -9.19
C TYR A 18 2.52 -0.71 -8.55
N ALA A 19 2.73 0.29 -7.74
CA ALA A 19 1.67 0.98 -7.03
C ALA A 19 1.78 2.49 -7.23
N ILE A 20 0.63 3.14 -7.34
CA ILE A 20 0.55 4.59 -7.26
C ILE A 20 0.36 4.98 -5.80
N GLY A 21 1.10 6.00 -5.34
CA GLY A 21 1.07 6.41 -3.95
C GLY A 21 1.23 7.91 -3.77
N CYS A 22 0.96 8.34 -2.55
CA CYS A 22 1.15 9.73 -2.13
C CYS A 22 1.37 9.82 -0.62
N HIS A 23 1.72 11.01 -0.14
CA HIS A 23 1.81 11.29 1.29
C HIS A 23 0.48 10.97 2.00
N GLY A 24 0.48 9.96 2.88
CA GLY A 24 -0.73 9.38 3.49
C GLY A 24 -1.49 10.29 4.48
N LEU A 25 -0.91 11.45 4.86
CA LEU A 25 -1.57 12.43 5.73
C LEU A 25 -2.07 13.67 4.96
N LYS A 26 -1.86 13.75 3.64
CA LYS A 26 -2.30 14.87 2.79
C LYS A 26 -3.60 14.52 2.07
N GLU A 27 -4.73 14.98 2.59
CA GLU A 27 -6.07 14.65 2.08
C GLU A 27 -6.23 14.96 0.59
N ARG A 28 -5.72 16.12 0.13
CA ARG A 28 -5.77 16.50 -1.30
C ARG A 28 -4.99 15.55 -2.22
N ALA A 29 -3.85 15.04 -1.74
CA ALA A 29 -3.06 14.08 -2.50
C ALA A 29 -3.77 12.73 -2.60
N ILE A 30 -4.39 12.27 -1.50
CA ILE A 30 -5.19 11.05 -1.46
C ILE A 30 -6.40 11.17 -2.39
N GLU A 31 -7.11 12.30 -2.37
CA GLU A 31 -8.23 12.56 -3.29
C GLU A 31 -7.80 12.55 -4.76
N ARG A 32 -6.59 13.07 -5.06
CA ARG A 32 -6.03 13.02 -6.43
C ARG A 32 -5.84 11.57 -6.87
N ILE A 33 -5.24 10.71 -6.02
CA ILE A 33 -5.08 9.28 -6.32
C ILE A 33 -6.43 8.59 -6.49
N CYS A 34 -7.40 8.86 -5.61
CA CYS A 34 -8.74 8.29 -5.72
C CYS A 34 -9.40 8.65 -7.05
N ARG A 35 -9.24 9.89 -7.52
CA ARG A 35 -9.75 10.33 -8.83
C ARG A 35 -9.03 9.64 -9.99
N LEU A 36 -7.70 9.55 -9.96
CA LEU A 36 -6.90 8.88 -10.99
C LEU A 36 -7.27 7.40 -11.12
N LYS A 37 -7.51 6.74 -10.00
CA LYS A 37 -7.92 5.33 -9.95
C LYS A 37 -9.41 5.12 -10.15
N ASN A 38 -10.23 6.18 -10.19
CA ASN A 38 -11.69 6.12 -10.20
C ASN A 38 -12.27 5.29 -9.05
N ILE A 39 -11.67 5.40 -7.84
CA ILE A 39 -12.14 4.72 -6.64
C ILE A 39 -12.90 5.67 -5.72
N ASP A 40 -13.99 5.16 -5.15
CA ASP A 40 -14.73 5.83 -4.10
C ASP A 40 -14.17 5.42 -2.73
N PRO A 41 -13.51 6.32 -1.99
CA PRO A 41 -12.93 6.00 -0.68
C PRO A 41 -13.99 5.64 0.39
N LYS A 42 -15.27 5.87 0.10
CA LYS A 42 -16.36 5.40 0.97
C LYS A 42 -16.67 3.92 0.78
N LYS A 43 -16.34 3.36 -0.37
CA LYS A 43 -16.62 1.97 -0.74
C LYS A 43 -15.37 1.08 -0.70
N ASN A 44 -14.20 1.68 -0.84
CA ASN A 44 -12.94 0.96 -0.95
C ASN A 44 -12.05 1.22 0.26
N ASN A 45 -11.41 0.18 0.76
CA ASN A 45 -10.39 0.31 1.79
C ASN A 45 -9.13 0.92 1.18
N LEU A 46 -8.59 1.94 1.85
CA LEU A 46 -7.31 2.54 1.51
C LEU A 46 -6.21 1.91 2.37
N SER A 47 -5.05 1.73 1.79
CA SER A 47 -3.89 1.18 2.49
C SER A 47 -2.80 2.22 2.65
N ILE A 48 -2.05 2.11 3.75
CA ILE A 48 -0.85 2.90 4.01
C ILE A 48 0.35 2.00 4.21
N ILE A 49 1.50 2.45 3.73
CA ILE A 49 2.80 1.85 4.02
C ILE A 49 3.39 2.58 5.23
N CYS A 50 3.77 1.80 6.24
CA CYS A 50 4.55 2.26 7.38
C CYS A 50 5.96 1.67 7.27
N TYR A 51 6.98 2.44 7.66
CA TYR A 51 8.38 1.99 7.65
C TYR A 51 8.79 1.29 8.96
N ASP A 52 7.99 1.44 10.01
CA ASP A 52 8.24 0.86 11.33
C ASP A 52 6.93 0.40 11.97
N LEU A 53 6.92 -0.83 12.50
CA LEU A 53 5.77 -1.39 13.23
C LEU A 53 5.38 -0.57 14.46
N SER A 54 6.34 0.09 15.10
CA SER A 54 6.06 0.97 16.26
C SER A 54 5.15 2.15 15.88
N LYS A 55 5.20 2.59 14.62
CA LYS A 55 4.37 3.68 14.10
C LYS A 55 2.94 3.25 13.75
N VAL A 56 2.70 1.95 13.56
CA VAL A 56 1.37 1.45 13.18
C VAL A 56 0.30 1.85 14.19
N SER A 57 0.62 1.81 15.49
CA SER A 57 -0.30 2.19 16.57
C SER A 57 -0.75 3.66 16.54
N GLU A 58 -0.03 4.51 15.83
CA GLU A 58 -0.45 5.90 15.61
C GLU A 58 -1.67 5.97 14.65
N TYR A 59 -1.74 5.06 13.69
CA TYR A 59 -2.71 5.09 12.59
C TYR A 59 -3.81 4.04 12.71
N ALA A 60 -3.53 2.93 13.40
CA ALA A 60 -4.45 1.82 13.56
C ALA A 60 -4.51 1.30 15.00
N LYS A 61 -5.65 0.75 15.38
CA LYS A 61 -5.81 0.06 16.66
C LYS A 61 -5.27 -1.34 16.52
N VAL A 62 -4.25 -1.67 17.29
CA VAL A 62 -3.57 -2.97 17.24
C VAL A 62 -3.56 -3.56 18.64
N ASP A 63 -4.14 -4.74 18.83
CA ASP A 63 -3.99 -5.52 20.04
C ASP A 63 -2.68 -6.34 20.04
N ASN A 64 -2.36 -6.95 21.19
CA ASN A 64 -1.11 -7.68 21.35
C ASN A 64 -1.01 -8.92 20.45
N SER A 65 -2.11 -9.60 20.17
CA SER A 65 -2.14 -10.78 19.29
C SER A 65 -1.89 -10.39 17.85
N THR A 66 -2.61 -9.40 17.36
CA THR A 66 -2.43 -8.83 16.02
C THR A 66 -1.02 -8.26 15.83
N PHE A 67 -0.49 -7.56 16.84
CA PHE A 67 0.88 -7.04 16.77
C PHE A 67 1.93 -8.15 16.62
N LYS A 68 1.78 -9.26 17.38
CA LYS A 68 2.68 -10.41 17.26
C LYS A 68 2.57 -11.06 15.87
N LEU A 69 1.36 -11.22 15.35
CA LEU A 69 1.12 -11.73 14.00
C LEU A 69 1.79 -10.85 12.94
N MET A 70 1.57 -9.54 13.01
CA MET A 70 2.22 -8.58 12.09
C MET A 70 3.75 -8.66 12.17
N LYS A 71 4.32 -8.75 13.38
CA LYS A 71 5.77 -8.83 13.59
C LYS A 71 6.42 -10.07 12.97
N ARG A 72 5.69 -11.18 12.85
CA ARG A 72 6.18 -12.39 12.19
C ARG A 72 6.16 -12.30 10.68
N ASN A 73 5.18 -11.57 10.13
CA ASN A 73 4.88 -11.53 8.71
C ASN A 73 5.33 -10.25 7.99
N LEU A 74 5.77 -9.22 8.73
CA LEU A 74 6.24 -7.96 8.20
C LEU A 74 7.70 -7.69 8.58
N PRO A 75 8.52 -7.15 7.66
CA PRO A 75 8.15 -6.76 6.29
C PRO A 75 7.84 -7.97 5.40
N GLY A 76 6.92 -7.80 4.45
CA GLY A 76 6.50 -8.87 3.55
C GLY A 76 5.28 -8.53 2.69
N ALA A 77 4.86 -9.49 1.88
CA ALA A 77 3.76 -9.33 0.91
C ALA A 77 2.37 -9.44 1.56
N PHE A 78 2.13 -8.63 2.59
CA PHE A 78 0.88 -8.61 3.35
C PHE A 78 0.23 -7.24 3.40
N THR A 79 -1.10 -7.26 3.53
CA THR A 79 -1.93 -6.10 3.88
C THR A 79 -2.82 -6.50 5.05
N PHE A 80 -2.58 -5.92 6.22
CA PHE A 80 -3.42 -6.14 7.40
C PHE A 80 -4.49 -5.05 7.49
N ILE A 81 -5.77 -5.43 7.45
CA ILE A 81 -6.88 -4.49 7.63
C ILE A 81 -7.15 -4.36 9.13
N LEU A 82 -7.11 -3.12 9.61
CA LEU A 82 -7.25 -2.77 11.02
C LEU A 82 -8.23 -1.61 11.19
N ASN A 83 -8.78 -1.47 12.39
CA ASN A 83 -9.55 -0.29 12.75
C ASN A 83 -8.65 0.94 12.84
N GLY A 84 -8.94 1.96 12.04
CA GLY A 84 -8.16 3.20 11.98
C GLY A 84 -8.32 4.08 13.23
N THR A 85 -7.31 4.91 13.51
CA THR A 85 -7.37 5.95 14.55
C THR A 85 -7.80 7.29 13.96
N THR A 86 -8.02 8.27 14.84
CA THR A 86 -8.35 9.65 14.44
C THR A 86 -7.16 10.42 13.89
N ARG A 87 -5.95 9.86 13.92
CA ARG A 87 -4.72 10.45 13.37
C ARG A 87 -4.72 10.48 11.84
N LEU A 88 -5.42 9.52 11.23
CA LEU A 88 -5.59 9.48 9.79
C LEU A 88 -6.52 10.59 9.29
N PRO A 89 -6.31 11.11 8.06
CA PRO A 89 -7.22 12.05 7.40
C PRO A 89 -8.67 11.57 7.39
N LYS A 90 -9.61 12.52 7.28
CA LYS A 90 -11.05 12.22 7.31
C LYS A 90 -11.47 11.22 6.24
N ILE A 91 -10.79 11.22 5.10
CA ILE A 91 -11.07 10.30 3.99
C ILE A 91 -10.99 8.82 4.40
N PHE A 92 -10.07 8.44 5.31
CA PHE A 92 -9.97 7.09 5.87
C PHE A 92 -11.11 6.77 6.85
N ARG A 93 -11.70 7.78 7.48
CA ARG A 93 -12.73 7.59 8.52
C ARG A 93 -14.06 7.13 7.96
N ASN A 94 -14.26 7.24 6.65
CA ASN A 94 -15.52 6.83 6.01
C ASN A 94 -15.82 5.35 6.23
N ARG A 95 -14.78 4.49 6.23
CA ARG A 95 -14.92 3.04 6.50
C ARG A 95 -14.45 2.62 7.89
N LYS A 96 -13.82 3.52 8.64
CA LYS A 96 -13.22 3.24 9.95
C LYS A 96 -12.10 2.20 9.92
N GLU A 97 -11.68 1.77 8.75
CA GLU A 97 -10.69 0.74 8.51
C GLU A 97 -9.54 1.29 7.67
N VAL A 98 -8.36 0.73 7.85
CA VAL A 98 -7.16 1.06 7.09
C VAL A 98 -6.34 -0.21 6.86
N GLY A 99 -5.86 -0.40 5.62
CA GLY A 99 -4.88 -1.44 5.31
C GLY A 99 -3.48 -0.99 5.73
N ILE A 100 -2.80 -1.79 6.50
CA ILE A 100 -1.39 -1.56 6.89
C ILE A 100 -0.50 -2.47 6.07
N ARG A 101 0.50 -1.88 5.43
CA ARG A 101 1.51 -2.58 4.64
C ARG A 101 2.90 -2.19 5.11
N MET A 102 3.82 -3.13 5.02
CA MET A 102 5.25 -2.92 5.17
C MET A 102 5.94 -3.85 4.17
N PRO A 103 6.03 -3.46 2.89
CA PRO A 103 6.68 -4.27 1.86
C PRO A 103 8.15 -4.51 2.21
N ASP A 104 8.65 -5.69 1.88
CA ASP A 104 10.09 -5.98 1.94
C ASP A 104 10.81 -5.36 0.73
N ASN A 105 10.84 -4.05 0.72
CA ASN A 105 11.38 -3.22 -0.35
C ASN A 105 12.12 -2.03 0.26
N SER A 106 13.42 -1.99 0.07
CA SER A 106 14.30 -0.98 0.66
C SER A 106 14.01 0.43 0.16
N ILE A 107 13.61 0.59 -1.10
CA ILE A 107 13.35 1.90 -1.70
C ILE A 107 12.12 2.55 -1.03
N ILE A 108 10.99 1.84 -1.01
CA ILE A 108 9.76 2.40 -0.43
C ILE A 108 9.87 2.58 1.08
N GLN A 109 10.57 1.69 1.78
CA GLN A 109 10.83 1.83 3.21
C GLN A 109 11.68 3.06 3.52
N GLU A 110 12.73 3.30 2.73
CA GLU A 110 13.59 4.48 2.90
C GLU A 110 12.83 5.79 2.57
N ILE A 111 12.01 5.79 1.53
CA ILE A 111 11.15 6.94 1.20
C ILE A 111 10.19 7.24 2.37
N ALA A 112 9.51 6.22 2.90
CA ALA A 112 8.60 6.39 4.03
C ALA A 112 9.34 6.89 5.29
N ARG A 113 10.56 6.38 5.53
CA ARG A 113 11.42 6.80 6.63
C ARG A 113 11.86 8.27 6.50
N LEU A 114 12.31 8.67 5.31
CA LEU A 114 12.74 10.06 5.03
C LEU A 114 11.57 11.04 5.08
N LEU A 115 10.39 10.60 4.66
CA LEU A 115 9.16 11.39 4.73
C LEU A 115 8.65 11.54 6.16
N ASP A 116 9.07 10.67 7.08
CA ASP A 116 8.56 10.52 8.46
C ASP A 116 7.01 10.52 8.52
N ALA A 117 6.40 9.89 7.52
CA ALA A 117 4.95 9.81 7.38
C ALA A 117 4.57 8.55 6.61
N PRO A 118 3.34 8.04 6.82
CA PRO A 118 2.85 6.90 6.04
C PRO A 118 2.65 7.32 4.57
N ILE A 119 2.83 6.36 3.68
CA ILE A 119 2.54 6.53 2.26
C ILE A 119 1.25 5.80 1.93
N MET A 120 0.22 6.52 1.51
CA MET A 120 -0.99 5.89 0.96
C MET A 120 -0.68 5.30 -0.40
N THR A 121 -1.03 4.04 -0.62
CA THR A 121 -0.79 3.35 -1.88
C THR A 121 -2.02 2.58 -2.34
N THR A 122 -2.14 2.46 -3.66
CA THR A 122 -3.07 1.55 -4.33
C THR A 122 -2.40 1.01 -5.59
N THR A 123 -2.91 -0.13 -6.10
CA THR A 123 -2.42 -0.71 -7.37
C THR A 123 -2.61 0.27 -8.52
N LEU A 124 -1.78 0.17 -9.58
CA LEU A 124 -1.97 0.96 -10.78
C LEU A 124 -3.36 0.74 -11.40
N PRO A 125 -3.94 1.78 -12.02
CA PRO A 125 -5.06 1.58 -12.94
C PRO A 125 -4.63 0.67 -14.09
N HIS A 126 -5.39 -0.37 -14.34
CA HIS A 126 -5.17 -1.31 -15.44
C HIS A 126 -6.52 -1.66 -16.07
N GLU A 127 -6.56 -1.70 -17.39
CA GLU A 127 -7.73 -2.11 -18.15
C GLU A 127 -7.58 -3.58 -18.57
N ASP A 128 -8.68 -4.33 -18.59
CA ASP A 128 -8.67 -5.78 -18.89
C ASP A 128 -8.11 -6.11 -20.29
N ASN A 129 -8.10 -5.13 -21.20
CA ASN A 129 -7.60 -5.28 -22.57
C ASN A 129 -6.17 -4.75 -22.77
N GLU A 130 -5.52 -4.31 -21.73
CA GLU A 130 -4.20 -3.70 -21.79
C GLU A 130 -3.12 -4.75 -21.54
N ASP A 131 -1.98 -4.62 -22.24
CA ASP A 131 -0.83 -5.50 -22.02
C ASP A 131 -0.30 -5.31 -20.58
N ILE A 132 -0.03 -6.43 -19.92
CA ILE A 132 0.40 -6.46 -18.52
C ILE A 132 1.71 -5.70 -18.27
N GLU A 133 2.53 -5.55 -19.31
CA GLU A 133 3.78 -4.80 -19.27
C GLU A 133 3.58 -3.34 -18.87
N TYR A 134 2.43 -2.72 -19.21
CA TYR A 134 2.06 -1.38 -18.75
C TYR A 134 1.81 -1.27 -17.23
N CYS A 135 1.87 -2.40 -16.51
CA CYS A 135 1.82 -2.44 -15.04
C CYS A 135 3.08 -3.02 -14.41
N THR A 136 4.03 -3.53 -15.20
CA THR A 136 5.21 -4.23 -14.71
C THR A 136 6.53 -3.62 -15.18
N ASP A 137 6.55 -3.02 -16.38
CA ASP A 137 7.74 -2.39 -16.95
C ASP A 137 7.77 -0.89 -16.62
N PRO A 138 8.79 -0.39 -15.89
CA PRO A 138 8.88 1.00 -15.49
C PRO A 138 8.94 2.00 -16.66
N GLU A 139 9.53 1.62 -17.80
CA GLU A 139 9.59 2.48 -18.99
C GLU A 139 8.18 2.70 -19.58
N LEU A 140 7.38 1.63 -19.70
CA LEU A 140 6.01 1.71 -20.18
C LEU A 140 5.08 2.39 -19.16
N ILE A 141 5.34 2.19 -17.87
CA ILE A 141 4.61 2.89 -16.80
C ILE A 141 4.90 4.39 -16.87
N ASP A 142 6.15 4.80 -17.09
CA ASP A 142 6.51 6.21 -17.24
C ASP A 142 5.90 6.82 -18.51
N GLU A 143 5.90 6.08 -19.63
CA GLU A 143 5.21 6.51 -20.85
C GLU A 143 3.73 6.80 -20.61
N LYS A 144 3.06 5.93 -19.83
CA LYS A 144 1.60 6.05 -19.59
C LYS A 144 1.24 7.07 -18.51
N PHE A 145 2.01 7.14 -17.44
CA PHE A 145 1.66 7.88 -16.23
C PHE A 145 2.59 9.05 -15.91
N GLY A 146 3.75 9.17 -16.57
CA GLY A 146 4.76 10.17 -16.26
C GLY A 146 4.25 11.61 -16.28
N ASP A 147 3.34 11.95 -17.21
CA ASP A 147 2.71 13.27 -17.27
C ASP A 147 1.59 13.47 -16.22
N ILE A 148 1.14 12.37 -15.58
CA ILE A 148 0.00 12.39 -14.64
C ILE A 148 0.48 12.43 -13.18
N VAL A 149 1.66 11.86 -12.91
CA VAL A 149 2.28 11.80 -11.59
C VAL A 149 3.47 12.74 -11.50
N ASP A 150 3.90 13.05 -10.29
CA ASP A 150 5.02 13.98 -10.10
C ASP A 150 6.39 13.27 -10.22
N LEU A 151 6.41 11.95 -10.04
CA LEU A 151 7.61 11.13 -10.08
C LEU A 151 7.28 9.67 -10.37
N VAL A 152 8.05 9.05 -11.26
CA VAL A 152 8.10 7.60 -11.45
C VAL A 152 9.43 7.09 -10.89
N ILE A 153 9.38 6.06 -10.05
CA ILE A 153 10.58 5.45 -9.46
C ILE A 153 10.77 4.10 -10.11
N ASP A 154 11.82 3.99 -10.90
CA ASP A 154 12.23 2.74 -11.51
C ASP A 154 12.81 1.80 -10.44
N GLY A 155 12.10 0.72 -10.18
CA GLY A 155 12.51 -0.37 -9.29
C GLY A 155 12.72 -1.68 -10.04
N GLY A 156 12.94 -1.63 -11.36
CA GLY A 156 13.03 -2.82 -12.20
C GLY A 156 11.67 -3.40 -12.58
N ILE A 157 11.68 -4.56 -13.22
CA ILE A 157 10.45 -5.23 -13.67
C ILE A 157 9.64 -5.69 -12.46
N GLY A 158 8.39 -5.24 -12.38
CA GLY A 158 7.44 -5.58 -11.32
C GLY A 158 6.78 -6.94 -11.48
N GLY A 159 6.16 -7.42 -10.40
CA GLY A 159 5.32 -8.61 -10.42
C GLY A 159 3.87 -8.32 -10.81
N THR A 160 3.08 -9.38 -10.94
CA THR A 160 1.65 -9.32 -11.29
C THR A 160 0.74 -9.75 -10.13
N GLU A 161 1.30 -10.37 -9.10
CA GLU A 161 0.53 -10.86 -7.97
C GLU A 161 0.53 -9.84 -6.81
N GLY A 162 -0.62 -9.70 -6.17
CA GLY A 162 -0.79 -8.80 -5.04
C GLY A 162 -0.44 -9.42 -3.69
N SER A 163 -0.45 -8.59 -2.66
CA SER A 163 -0.28 -9.03 -1.27
C SER A 163 -1.45 -9.90 -0.80
N THR A 164 -1.17 -10.79 0.15
CA THR A 164 -2.19 -11.46 0.95
C THR A 164 -2.87 -10.44 1.86
N VAL A 165 -4.20 -10.46 1.90
CA VAL A 165 -5.00 -9.51 2.69
C VAL A 165 -5.61 -10.24 3.88
N VAL A 166 -5.25 -9.76 5.07
CA VAL A 166 -5.71 -10.32 6.35
C VAL A 166 -6.57 -9.29 7.06
N ASP A 167 -7.82 -9.63 7.33
CA ASP A 167 -8.71 -8.81 8.14
C ASP A 167 -8.51 -9.14 9.63
N CYS A 168 -8.16 -8.12 10.41
CA CYS A 168 -7.98 -8.20 11.86
C CYS A 168 -8.91 -7.24 12.60
N THR A 169 -9.99 -6.77 11.98
CA THR A 169 -10.91 -5.79 12.58
C THR A 169 -11.78 -6.37 13.68
N ASN A 170 -12.02 -7.68 13.65
CA ASN A 170 -12.92 -8.40 14.57
C ASN A 170 -12.18 -9.17 15.69
N GLY A 171 -10.86 -9.00 15.80
CA GLY A 171 -10.04 -9.64 16.84
C GLY A 171 -9.49 -11.02 16.46
N GLU A 172 -10.06 -11.70 15.50
CA GLU A 172 -9.52 -12.94 14.91
C GLU A 172 -9.05 -12.66 13.48
N PRO A 173 -7.80 -13.03 13.11
CA PRO A 173 -7.28 -12.83 11.77
C PRO A 173 -8.01 -13.70 10.75
N GLU A 174 -8.49 -13.11 9.66
CA GLU A 174 -9.13 -13.82 8.55
C GLU A 174 -8.44 -13.46 7.23
N ILE A 175 -8.00 -14.47 6.46
CA ILE A 175 -7.47 -14.24 5.11
C ILE A 175 -8.63 -14.01 4.16
N ILE A 176 -8.87 -12.76 3.78
CA ILE A 176 -9.94 -12.41 2.83
C ILE A 176 -9.49 -12.44 1.37
N ARG A 177 -8.18 -12.45 1.12
CA ARG A 177 -7.58 -12.68 -0.19
C ARG A 177 -6.21 -13.31 -0.03
N GLN A 178 -6.03 -14.50 -0.57
CA GLN A 178 -4.70 -15.09 -0.70
C GLN A 178 -3.95 -14.42 -1.85
N GLY A 179 -2.74 -13.97 -1.57
CA GLY A 179 -1.76 -13.46 -2.53
C GLY A 179 -0.42 -14.14 -2.30
N LEU A 180 0.68 -13.40 -2.55
CA LEU A 180 2.04 -13.93 -2.46
C LEU A 180 2.45 -14.38 -1.05
N GLY A 181 1.99 -13.67 -0.01
CA GLY A 181 2.35 -13.98 1.37
C GLY A 181 1.65 -15.23 1.91
N TRP A 182 2.41 -16.14 2.53
CA TRP A 182 1.86 -17.26 3.31
C TRP A 182 1.91 -16.88 4.80
N LEU A 183 0.73 -16.79 5.43
CA LEU A 183 0.61 -16.29 6.80
C LEU A 183 1.26 -17.28 7.79
N ASP A 184 2.22 -16.77 8.59
CA ASP A 184 2.77 -17.48 9.73
C ASP A 184 1.97 -17.07 10.99
N GLU A 185 1.15 -17.99 11.46
CA GLU A 185 0.31 -17.79 12.65
C GLU A 185 1.06 -18.12 13.96
N GLY A 186 2.22 -18.81 13.91
CA GLY A 186 3.08 -19.18 15.05
C GLY A 186 2.94 -20.57 15.56
#